data_d5042ab07bc8fb06d58ac5e09521330f
#
_entry.id   d5042ab07bc8fb06d58ac5e09521330f
#
_cell.length_a   1.000
_cell.length_b   1.000
_cell.length_c   1.000
_cell.angle_alpha   90.00
_cell.angle_beta   90.00
_cell.angle_gamma   90.00
#
_symmetry.space_group_name_H-M   'P 1'
#
loop_
_entity.id
_entity.type
_entity.pdbx_description
1 polymer ?
#
loop_
_entity_poly.entity_id
_entity_poly.type
_entity_poly.pdbx_seq_one_letter_code
_entity_poly.pdbx_strand_id
1 'polypeptide(L)'
;MAQTRRERIREATIDEIKSTAWKQVGEQGAASLSLRAIAREMGMTAPGLYRYYKDRDAVVTGLLIDAFDSFSAALEAARDACAVNDHVGRFRAICKAYFQWGVTNPQKYIFLFGTPIPGYQFSGEVGPSAQRSFLVLQGVIGEAHAAGKITGELTSLKMPTSIKSQYEALRKMGMPYTGIVTHLALSVWIMVHGMTSLFLYGYFTGFLGEQVGAFVDFEIEKTIRAFGLA
;
A
#
# COMPACT_ATOMS: atom_id res chain seq x y z
N MET A 1 -16.61 11.50 -22.87
CA MET A 1 -17.53 12.68 -22.73
C MET A 1 -16.78 13.75 -21.96
N ALA A 2 -16.90 15.04 -22.36
CA ALA A 2 -16.26 16.13 -21.64
C ALA A 2 -16.97 16.36 -20.29
N GLN A 3 -16.19 16.47 -19.24
CA GLN A 3 -16.65 16.72 -17.87
C GLN A 3 -17.34 18.10 -17.78
N THR A 4 -18.51 18.15 -17.16
CA THR A 4 -19.24 19.41 -16.99
C THR A 4 -18.53 20.33 -15.98
N ARG A 5 -18.79 21.65 -16.07
CA ARG A 5 -18.26 22.62 -15.11
C ARG A 5 -18.64 22.28 -13.66
N ARG A 6 -19.86 21.77 -13.46
CA ARG A 6 -20.37 21.37 -12.12
C ARG A 6 -19.59 20.19 -11.55
N GLU A 7 -19.28 19.19 -12.37
CA GLU A 7 -18.46 18.04 -11.97
C GLU A 7 -17.05 18.45 -11.57
N ARG A 8 -16.39 19.29 -12.39
CA ARG A 8 -15.06 19.81 -12.07
C ARG A 8 -15.02 20.57 -10.73
N ILE A 9 -16.00 21.43 -10.47
CA ILE A 9 -16.08 22.16 -9.21
C ILE A 9 -16.31 21.19 -8.04
N ARG A 10 -17.16 20.16 -8.22
CA ARG A 10 -17.40 19.15 -7.20
C ARG A 10 -16.13 18.37 -6.87
N GLU A 11 -15.38 17.92 -7.87
CA GLU A 11 -14.11 17.21 -7.69
C GLU A 11 -13.06 18.09 -7.01
N ALA A 12 -12.85 19.31 -7.48
CA ALA A 12 -11.92 20.24 -6.84
C ALA A 12 -12.27 20.48 -5.35
N THR A 13 -13.57 20.57 -5.02
CA THR A 13 -13.99 20.71 -3.62
C THR A 13 -13.72 19.43 -2.82
N ILE A 14 -13.91 18.26 -3.40
CA ILE A 14 -13.58 16.99 -2.75
C ILE A 14 -12.08 16.90 -2.48
N ASP A 15 -11.23 17.29 -3.44
CA ASP A 15 -9.78 17.30 -3.28
C ASP A 15 -9.33 18.29 -2.18
N GLU A 16 -9.96 19.45 -2.09
CA GLU A 16 -9.69 20.41 -1.03
C GLU A 16 -10.11 19.88 0.35
N ILE A 17 -11.28 19.20 0.45
CA ILE A 17 -11.72 18.52 1.69
C ILE A 17 -10.69 17.48 2.11
N LYS A 18 -10.22 16.64 1.18
CA LYS A 18 -9.22 15.61 1.45
C LYS A 18 -7.88 16.21 1.87
N SER A 19 -7.42 17.26 1.19
CA SER A 19 -6.19 17.97 1.54
C SER A 19 -6.25 18.54 2.96
N THR A 20 -7.36 19.18 3.31
CA THR A 20 -7.59 19.72 4.67
C THR A 20 -7.67 18.60 5.71
N ALA A 21 -8.31 17.48 5.37
CA ALA A 21 -8.36 16.30 6.22
C ALA A 21 -6.96 15.70 6.46
N TRP A 22 -6.12 15.59 5.42
CA TRP A 22 -4.74 15.15 5.55
C TRP A 22 -3.90 16.07 6.45
N LYS A 23 -4.10 17.38 6.38
CA LYS A 23 -3.46 18.32 7.28
C LYS A 23 -3.84 18.06 8.74
N GLN A 24 -5.14 17.88 9.05
CA GLN A 24 -5.58 17.52 10.39
C GLN A 24 -4.99 16.19 10.88
N VAL A 25 -4.97 15.17 10.02
CA VAL A 25 -4.35 13.87 10.33
C VAL A 25 -2.86 14.05 10.66
N GLY A 26 -2.15 14.88 9.91
CA GLY A 26 -0.73 15.14 10.13
C GLY A 26 -0.43 15.88 11.43
N GLU A 27 -1.29 16.84 11.81
CA GLU A 27 -1.09 17.67 13.00
C GLU A 27 -1.57 16.99 14.30
N GLN A 28 -2.66 16.22 14.24
CA GLN A 28 -3.38 15.77 15.42
C GLN A 28 -3.67 14.26 15.44
N GLY A 29 -3.27 13.55 14.38
CA GLY A 29 -3.52 12.13 14.20
C GLY A 29 -4.93 11.80 13.68
N ALA A 30 -5.10 10.58 13.18
CA ALA A 30 -6.36 10.12 12.54
C ALA A 30 -7.58 10.14 13.49
N ALA A 31 -7.36 9.98 14.79
CA ALA A 31 -8.44 9.99 15.79
C ALA A 31 -9.15 11.34 15.90
N SER A 32 -8.44 12.45 15.65
CA SER A 32 -8.95 13.82 15.79
C SER A 32 -9.73 14.32 14.58
N LEU A 33 -9.82 13.56 13.49
CA LEU A 33 -10.48 13.96 12.25
C LEU A 33 -11.93 14.41 12.50
N SER A 34 -12.25 15.65 12.14
CA SER A 34 -13.53 16.29 12.39
C SER A 34 -14.06 17.05 11.18
N LEU A 35 -15.22 16.63 10.65
CA LEU A 35 -15.88 17.33 9.54
C LEU A 35 -16.18 18.80 9.85
N ARG A 36 -16.53 19.10 11.10
CA ARG A 36 -16.80 20.49 11.51
C ARG A 36 -15.53 21.34 11.48
N ALA A 37 -14.39 20.77 11.88
CA ALA A 37 -13.11 21.45 11.81
C ALA A 37 -12.66 21.66 10.36
N ILE A 38 -12.83 20.64 9.50
CA ILE A 38 -12.57 20.74 8.05
C ILE A 38 -13.42 21.85 7.44
N ALA A 39 -14.73 21.84 7.67
CA ALA A 39 -15.63 22.88 7.12
C ALA A 39 -15.22 24.28 7.56
N ARG A 40 -14.89 24.47 8.83
CA ARG A 40 -14.41 25.75 9.36
C ARG A 40 -13.13 26.23 8.69
N GLU A 41 -12.16 25.34 8.51
CA GLU A 41 -10.87 25.66 7.87
C GLU A 41 -11.05 26.07 6.39
N MET A 42 -11.97 25.40 5.69
CA MET A 42 -12.32 25.72 4.30
C MET A 42 -13.29 26.91 4.14
N GLY A 43 -13.71 27.57 5.21
CA GLY A 43 -14.73 28.63 5.14
C GLY A 43 -16.10 28.13 4.70
N MET A 44 -16.37 26.84 4.84
CA MET A 44 -17.66 26.21 4.48
C MET A 44 -18.57 26.10 5.71
N THR A 45 -19.90 26.08 5.44
CA THR A 45 -20.83 25.68 6.48
C THR A 45 -20.80 24.15 6.67
N ALA A 46 -21.02 23.66 7.89
CA ALA A 46 -21.07 22.23 8.14
C ALA A 46 -22.10 21.50 7.24
N PRO A 47 -23.34 22.00 7.06
CA PRO A 47 -24.29 21.40 6.10
C PRO A 47 -23.76 21.39 4.66
N GLY A 48 -22.95 22.37 4.26
CA GLY A 48 -22.29 22.42 2.95
C GLY A 48 -21.34 21.25 2.74
N LEU A 49 -20.54 20.91 3.76
CA LEU A 49 -19.60 19.79 3.71
C LEU A 49 -20.32 18.44 3.71
N TYR A 50 -21.40 18.28 4.47
CA TYR A 50 -22.20 17.04 4.50
C TYR A 50 -22.82 16.67 3.14
N ARG A 51 -22.87 17.58 2.17
CA ARG A 51 -23.26 17.29 0.78
C ARG A 51 -22.19 16.49 0.01
N TYR A 52 -20.95 16.48 0.47
CA TYR A 52 -19.83 15.75 -0.11
C TYR A 52 -19.55 14.46 0.63
N TYR A 53 -19.53 14.50 1.96
CA TYR A 53 -19.26 13.35 2.83
C TYR A 53 -20.34 13.26 3.91
N LYS A 54 -21.08 12.14 3.95
CA LYS A 54 -22.20 11.94 4.87
C LYS A 54 -21.80 11.96 6.35
N ASP A 55 -20.59 11.50 6.67
CA ASP A 55 -20.05 11.38 8.01
C ASP A 55 -18.52 11.35 8.00
N ARG A 56 -17.91 11.26 9.20
CA ARG A 56 -16.46 11.15 9.39
C ARG A 56 -15.89 9.90 8.69
N ASP A 57 -16.59 8.79 8.78
CA ASP A 57 -16.12 7.52 8.26
C ASP A 57 -16.08 7.51 6.72
N ALA A 58 -16.97 8.24 6.08
CA ALA A 58 -16.90 8.46 4.64
C ALA A 58 -15.65 9.26 4.23
N VAL A 59 -15.22 10.25 5.01
CA VAL A 59 -13.95 10.95 4.79
C VAL A 59 -12.77 10.01 4.99
N VAL A 60 -12.74 9.25 6.10
CA VAL A 60 -11.70 8.25 6.38
C VAL A 60 -11.58 7.25 5.23
N THR A 61 -12.72 6.71 4.75
CA THR A 61 -12.78 5.81 3.59
C THR A 61 -12.14 6.45 2.35
N GLY A 62 -12.49 7.70 2.04
CA GLY A 62 -11.91 8.43 0.91
C GLY A 62 -10.40 8.63 1.05
N LEU A 63 -9.91 8.95 2.24
CA LEU A 63 -8.46 9.09 2.49
C LEU A 63 -7.72 7.75 2.37
N LEU A 64 -8.31 6.65 2.85
CA LEU A 64 -7.73 5.31 2.71
C LEU A 64 -7.62 4.90 1.24
N ILE A 65 -8.68 5.10 0.45
CA ILE A 65 -8.68 4.81 -0.99
C ILE A 65 -7.57 5.61 -1.68
N ASP A 66 -7.50 6.93 -1.48
CA ASP A 66 -6.48 7.77 -2.09
C ASP A 66 -5.05 7.39 -1.70
N ALA A 67 -4.84 7.03 -0.43
CA ALA A 67 -3.53 6.61 0.04
C ALA A 67 -3.11 5.27 -0.59
N PHE A 68 -4.02 4.27 -0.64
CA PHE A 68 -3.77 3.00 -1.31
C PHE A 68 -3.57 3.17 -2.81
N ASP A 69 -4.35 4.01 -3.48
CA ASP A 69 -4.20 4.27 -4.91
C ASP A 69 -2.87 4.95 -5.23
N SER A 70 -2.46 5.94 -4.42
CA SER A 70 -1.14 6.58 -4.52
C SER A 70 0.00 5.58 -4.30
N PHE A 71 -0.15 4.70 -3.31
CA PHE A 71 0.81 3.65 -3.02
C PHE A 71 0.92 2.64 -4.17
N SER A 72 -0.20 2.13 -4.64
CA SER A 72 -0.25 1.19 -5.75
C SER A 72 0.33 1.77 -7.04
N ALA A 73 -0.01 3.03 -7.34
CA ALA A 73 0.54 3.73 -8.52
C ALA A 73 2.06 3.88 -8.47
N ALA A 74 2.64 4.12 -7.28
CA ALA A 74 4.09 4.16 -7.12
C ALA A 74 4.76 2.80 -7.39
N LEU A 75 4.16 1.70 -6.92
CA LEU A 75 4.66 0.35 -7.18
C LEU A 75 4.53 -0.02 -8.66
N GLU A 76 3.41 0.30 -9.29
CA GLU A 76 3.15 0.06 -10.71
C GLU A 76 4.14 0.84 -11.59
N ALA A 77 4.35 2.13 -11.31
CA ALA A 77 5.31 2.94 -12.05
C ALA A 77 6.74 2.38 -11.95
N ALA A 78 7.15 1.92 -10.76
CA ALA A 78 8.46 1.31 -10.57
C ALA A 78 8.60 -0.02 -11.33
N ARG A 79 7.56 -0.86 -11.32
CA ARG A 79 7.50 -2.09 -12.12
C ARG A 79 7.61 -1.80 -13.61
N ASP A 80 6.84 -0.84 -14.10
CA ASP A 80 6.67 -0.56 -15.52
C ASP A 80 7.87 0.21 -16.12
N ALA A 81 8.73 0.78 -15.26
CA ALA A 81 10.02 1.34 -15.67
C ALA A 81 11.06 0.27 -16.05
N CYS A 82 10.83 -1.00 -15.72
CA CYS A 82 11.69 -2.12 -16.07
C CYS A 82 11.13 -2.90 -17.27
N ALA A 83 11.99 -3.56 -18.05
CA ALA A 83 11.56 -4.42 -19.12
C ALA A 83 10.68 -5.57 -18.58
N VAL A 84 9.65 -5.99 -19.35
CA VAL A 84 8.66 -7.00 -18.92
C VAL A 84 9.30 -8.34 -18.54
N ASN A 85 10.37 -8.71 -19.22
CA ASN A 85 11.13 -9.96 -19.00
C ASN A 85 12.23 -9.81 -17.94
N ASP A 86 12.48 -8.63 -17.41
CA ASP A 86 13.42 -8.41 -16.30
C ASP A 86 12.72 -8.61 -14.94
N HIS A 87 12.46 -9.87 -14.60
CA HIS A 87 11.77 -10.22 -13.35
C HIS A 87 12.53 -9.76 -12.10
N VAL A 88 13.87 -9.85 -12.13
CA VAL A 88 14.75 -9.41 -11.03
C VAL A 88 14.68 -7.89 -10.87
N GLY A 89 14.84 -7.13 -11.95
CA GLY A 89 14.76 -5.67 -11.93
C GLY A 89 13.39 -5.19 -11.46
N ARG A 90 12.32 -5.78 -11.98
CA ARG A 90 10.93 -5.46 -11.59
C ARG A 90 10.68 -5.74 -10.09
N PHE A 91 11.11 -6.89 -9.60
CA PHE A 91 11.02 -7.24 -8.18
C PHE A 91 11.76 -6.23 -7.30
N ARG A 92 13.04 -5.96 -7.64
CA ARG A 92 13.88 -4.97 -6.94
C ARG A 92 13.24 -3.59 -6.94
N ALA A 93 12.75 -3.13 -8.08
CA ALA A 93 12.12 -1.82 -8.24
C ALA A 93 10.88 -1.67 -7.36
N ILE A 94 9.99 -2.67 -7.31
CA ILE A 94 8.80 -2.67 -6.46
C ILE A 94 9.19 -2.59 -4.98
N CYS A 95 10.13 -3.41 -4.52
CA CYS A 95 10.56 -3.42 -3.11
C CYS A 95 11.16 -2.06 -2.69
N LYS A 96 12.00 -1.47 -3.56
CA LYS A 96 12.54 -0.11 -3.33
C LYS A 96 11.44 0.95 -3.32
N ALA A 97 10.51 0.89 -4.27
CA ALA A 97 9.40 1.84 -4.35
C ALA A 97 8.49 1.75 -3.13
N TYR A 98 8.26 0.55 -2.59
CA TYR A 98 7.52 0.36 -1.34
C TYR A 98 8.16 1.16 -0.19
N PHE A 99 9.44 0.91 0.06
CA PHE A 99 10.18 1.60 1.11
C PHE A 99 10.20 3.11 0.87
N GLN A 100 10.57 3.54 -0.33
CA GLN A 100 10.68 4.96 -0.69
C GLN A 100 9.34 5.69 -0.56
N TRP A 101 8.23 5.07 -1.00
CA TRP A 101 6.91 5.68 -0.84
C TRP A 101 6.54 5.87 0.63
N GLY A 102 6.83 4.88 1.48
CA GLY A 102 6.60 4.99 2.92
C GLY A 102 7.40 6.13 3.54
N VAL A 103 8.69 6.22 3.21
CA VAL A 103 9.58 7.30 3.71
C VAL A 103 9.14 8.67 3.22
N THR A 104 8.69 8.78 1.98
CA THR A 104 8.25 10.05 1.38
C THR A 104 6.86 10.47 1.84
N ASN A 105 6.03 9.49 2.24
CA ASN A 105 4.64 9.70 2.66
C ASN A 105 4.37 9.11 4.06
N PRO A 106 5.12 9.49 5.11
CA PRO A 106 5.06 8.82 6.41
C PRO A 106 3.67 8.89 7.04
N GLN A 107 2.97 10.02 6.89
CA GLN A 107 1.61 10.18 7.42
C GLN A 107 0.62 9.24 6.74
N LYS A 108 0.68 9.11 5.40
CA LYS A 108 -0.17 8.18 4.65
C LYS A 108 0.16 6.74 5.00
N TYR A 109 1.45 6.40 5.12
CA TYR A 109 1.88 5.06 5.50
C TYR A 109 1.35 4.66 6.89
N ILE A 110 1.50 5.54 7.87
CA ILE A 110 0.97 5.31 9.23
C ILE A 110 -0.57 5.25 9.23
N PHE A 111 -1.24 6.02 8.38
CA PHE A 111 -2.69 5.97 8.24
C PHE A 111 -3.19 4.66 7.65
N LEU A 112 -2.45 4.07 6.70
CA LEU A 112 -2.78 2.77 6.09
C LEU A 112 -2.46 1.59 7.01
N PHE A 113 -1.30 1.62 7.67
CA PHE A 113 -0.69 0.44 8.26
C PHE A 113 -0.38 0.57 9.76
N GLY A 114 -0.63 1.73 10.34
CA GLY A 114 -0.38 2.00 11.76
C GLY A 114 -1.47 1.46 12.67
N THR A 115 -1.76 2.18 13.73
CA THR A 115 -2.81 1.79 14.69
C THR A 115 -4.20 1.91 14.05
N PRO A 116 -5.13 0.99 14.38
CA PRO A 116 -6.51 1.09 13.93
C PRO A 116 -7.12 2.46 14.27
N ILE A 117 -7.84 3.04 13.31
CA ILE A 117 -8.50 4.34 13.51
C ILE A 117 -9.67 4.17 14.46
N PRO A 118 -9.67 4.84 15.63
CA PRO A 118 -10.72 4.64 16.63
C PRO A 118 -12.12 4.90 16.08
N GLY A 119 -13.03 3.95 16.29
CA GLY A 119 -14.43 4.02 15.88
C GLY A 119 -14.66 3.76 14.38
N TYR A 120 -13.63 3.63 13.57
CA TYR A 120 -13.78 3.30 12.15
C TYR A 120 -13.77 1.78 11.93
N GLN A 121 -14.74 1.30 11.15
CA GLN A 121 -14.75 -0.08 10.63
C GLN A 121 -14.39 -0.06 9.16
N PHE A 122 -13.46 -0.94 8.77
CA PHE A 122 -12.97 -1.03 7.41
C PHE A 122 -14.11 -1.26 6.43
N SER A 123 -14.34 -0.29 5.54
CA SER A 123 -15.39 -0.36 4.52
C SER A 123 -14.98 -1.29 3.39
N GLY A 124 -15.93 -2.09 2.87
CA GLY A 124 -15.72 -2.90 1.68
C GLY A 124 -15.28 -2.09 0.44
N GLU A 125 -15.58 -0.79 0.41
CA GLU A 125 -15.15 0.12 -0.66
C GLU A 125 -13.63 0.30 -0.73
N VAL A 126 -12.92 0.16 0.39
CA VAL A 126 -11.44 0.26 0.44
C VAL A 126 -10.77 -1.00 -0.11
N GLY A 127 -11.46 -2.14 -0.06
CA GLY A 127 -10.92 -3.45 -0.41
C GLY A 127 -10.20 -3.50 -1.76
N PRO A 128 -10.80 -3.05 -2.87
CA PRO A 128 -10.16 -3.04 -4.18
C PRO A 128 -8.84 -2.25 -4.24
N SER A 129 -8.81 -1.03 -3.68
CA SER A 129 -7.59 -0.20 -3.63
C SER A 129 -6.51 -0.82 -2.75
N ALA A 130 -6.87 -1.37 -1.60
CA ALA A 130 -5.94 -2.06 -0.72
C ALA A 130 -5.34 -3.32 -1.38
N GLN A 131 -6.17 -4.10 -2.09
CA GLN A 131 -5.74 -5.31 -2.78
C GLN A 131 -4.79 -5.02 -3.94
N ARG A 132 -4.98 -3.90 -4.65
CA ARG A 132 -4.20 -3.52 -5.83
C ARG A 132 -2.69 -3.51 -5.57
N SER A 133 -2.23 -2.92 -4.46
CA SER A 133 -0.81 -2.86 -4.12
C SER A 133 -0.19 -4.24 -3.91
N PHE A 134 -0.92 -5.15 -3.27
CA PHE A 134 -0.47 -6.54 -3.09
C PHE A 134 -0.42 -7.29 -4.42
N LEU A 135 -1.39 -7.07 -5.32
CA LEU A 135 -1.44 -7.68 -6.63
C LEU A 135 -0.29 -7.27 -7.54
N VAL A 136 0.25 -6.06 -7.41
CA VAL A 136 1.45 -5.62 -8.15
C VAL A 136 2.65 -6.52 -7.81
N LEU A 137 2.90 -6.73 -6.53
CA LEU A 137 3.99 -7.60 -6.06
C LEU A 137 3.74 -9.07 -6.44
N GLN A 138 2.53 -9.56 -6.16
CA GLN A 138 2.14 -10.93 -6.47
C GLN A 138 2.25 -11.23 -7.97
N GLY A 139 1.91 -10.26 -8.82
CA GLY A 139 1.99 -10.38 -10.27
C GLY A 139 3.41 -10.64 -10.74
N VAL A 140 4.38 -9.85 -10.31
CA VAL A 140 5.80 -10.03 -10.70
C VAL A 140 6.35 -11.39 -10.24
N ILE A 141 6.02 -11.81 -9.02
CA ILE A 141 6.43 -13.13 -8.51
C ILE A 141 5.72 -14.24 -9.31
N GLY A 142 4.44 -14.06 -9.64
CA GLY A 142 3.67 -15.03 -10.43
C GLY A 142 4.20 -15.22 -11.84
N GLU A 143 4.53 -14.11 -12.52
CA GLU A 143 5.14 -14.13 -13.85
C GLU A 143 6.51 -14.82 -13.84
N ALA A 144 7.35 -14.48 -12.86
CA ALA A 144 8.65 -15.14 -12.69
C ALA A 144 8.52 -16.64 -12.39
N HIS A 145 7.56 -17.02 -11.56
CA HIS A 145 7.27 -18.43 -11.27
C HIS A 145 6.79 -19.17 -12.51
N ALA A 146 5.86 -18.61 -13.28
CA ALA A 146 5.35 -19.19 -14.52
C ALA A 146 6.45 -19.33 -15.59
N ALA A 147 7.42 -18.42 -15.60
CA ALA A 147 8.60 -18.49 -16.48
C ALA A 147 9.71 -19.46 -15.99
N GLY A 148 9.50 -20.16 -14.85
CA GLY A 148 10.50 -21.06 -14.27
C GLY A 148 11.73 -20.35 -13.71
N LYS A 149 11.61 -19.05 -13.38
CA LYS A 149 12.69 -18.19 -12.91
C LYS A 149 12.81 -18.13 -11.37
N ILE A 150 11.97 -18.87 -10.65
CA ILE A 150 12.04 -19.01 -9.19
C ILE A 150 12.47 -20.43 -8.88
N THR A 151 13.75 -20.61 -8.49
CA THR A 151 14.38 -21.92 -8.33
C THR A 151 14.94 -22.16 -6.92
N GLY A 152 14.76 -21.19 -6.01
CA GLY A 152 15.31 -21.24 -4.66
C GLY A 152 14.70 -22.37 -3.79
N GLU A 153 15.43 -22.74 -2.74
CA GLU A 153 15.02 -23.81 -1.81
C GLU A 153 13.65 -23.58 -1.16
N LEU A 154 13.25 -22.31 -1.00
CA LEU A 154 11.93 -21.97 -0.44
C LEU A 154 10.77 -22.54 -1.25
N THR A 155 10.96 -22.82 -2.54
CA THR A 155 9.92 -23.44 -3.39
C THR A 155 9.71 -24.91 -3.08
N SER A 156 10.70 -25.57 -2.47
CA SER A 156 10.65 -26.98 -2.09
C SER A 156 10.04 -27.23 -0.70
N LEU A 157 9.82 -26.17 0.08
CA LEU A 157 9.25 -26.31 1.42
C LEU A 157 7.81 -26.83 1.35
N LYS A 158 7.54 -27.86 2.13
CA LYS A 158 6.18 -28.41 2.26
C LYS A 158 5.31 -27.44 3.06
N MET A 159 4.41 -26.75 2.36
CA MET A 159 3.43 -25.89 2.99
C MET A 159 2.42 -26.72 3.79
N PRO A 160 2.11 -26.34 5.05
CA PRO A 160 1.05 -26.99 5.83
C PRO A 160 -0.28 -26.99 5.08
N THR A 161 -1.01 -28.10 5.13
CA THR A 161 -2.29 -28.28 4.41
C THR A 161 -3.31 -27.20 4.77
N SER A 162 -3.36 -26.77 6.04
CA SER A 162 -4.25 -25.70 6.50
C SER A 162 -3.98 -24.37 5.79
N ILE A 163 -2.71 -23.98 5.62
CA ILE A 163 -2.33 -22.76 4.89
C ILE A 163 -2.64 -22.91 3.40
N LYS A 164 -2.33 -24.07 2.82
CA LYS A 164 -2.64 -24.34 1.42
C LYS A 164 -4.14 -24.20 1.13
N SER A 165 -4.99 -24.75 2.01
CA SER A 165 -6.44 -24.65 1.87
C SER A 165 -6.94 -23.19 1.94
N GLN A 166 -6.33 -22.36 2.80
CA GLN A 166 -6.66 -20.93 2.86
C GLN A 166 -6.27 -20.19 1.58
N TYR A 167 -5.10 -20.47 1.03
CA TYR A 167 -4.68 -19.83 -0.24
C TYR A 167 -5.58 -20.28 -1.42
N GLU A 168 -6.05 -21.52 -1.44
CA GLU A 168 -7.03 -21.99 -2.42
C GLU A 168 -8.40 -21.28 -2.25
N ALA A 169 -8.79 -20.97 -1.02
CA ALA A 169 -10.00 -20.18 -0.77
C ALA A 169 -9.87 -18.74 -1.32
N LEU A 170 -8.70 -18.10 -1.22
CA LEU A 170 -8.45 -16.78 -1.82
C LEU A 170 -8.62 -16.78 -3.34
N ARG A 171 -8.28 -17.87 -4.02
CA ARG A 171 -8.52 -18.04 -5.44
C ARG A 171 -10.01 -17.96 -5.79
N LYS A 172 -10.87 -18.57 -4.97
CA LYS A 172 -12.32 -18.49 -5.14
C LYS A 172 -12.87 -17.07 -4.96
N MET A 173 -12.12 -16.22 -4.25
CA MET A 173 -12.41 -14.80 -4.06
C MET A 173 -11.80 -13.90 -5.15
N GLY A 174 -11.27 -14.49 -6.23
CA GLY A 174 -10.72 -13.73 -7.36
C GLY A 174 -9.24 -13.40 -7.31
N MET A 175 -8.47 -13.96 -6.36
CA MET A 175 -7.01 -13.80 -6.35
C MET A 175 -6.40 -14.58 -7.51
N PRO A 176 -5.58 -13.94 -8.39
CA PRO A 176 -5.09 -14.56 -9.62
C PRO A 176 -4.06 -15.67 -9.37
N TYR A 177 -3.33 -15.58 -8.25
CA TYR A 177 -2.29 -16.54 -7.89
C TYR A 177 -2.56 -17.18 -6.55
N THR A 178 -2.12 -18.43 -6.37
CA THR A 178 -2.31 -19.22 -5.14
C THR A 178 -1.05 -20.00 -4.78
N GLY A 179 -1.10 -20.74 -3.67
CA GLY A 179 -0.01 -21.61 -3.26
C GLY A 179 1.29 -20.87 -2.98
N ILE A 180 2.37 -21.31 -3.62
CA ILE A 180 3.72 -20.78 -3.36
C ILE A 180 3.85 -19.32 -3.75
N VAL A 181 3.23 -18.87 -4.83
CA VAL A 181 3.31 -17.47 -5.29
C VAL A 181 2.72 -16.52 -4.24
N THR A 182 1.55 -16.85 -3.69
CA THR A 182 0.93 -16.07 -2.61
C THR A 182 1.81 -16.06 -1.37
N HIS A 183 2.41 -17.21 -1.03
CA HIS A 183 3.29 -17.30 0.14
C HIS A 183 4.55 -16.44 -0.01
N LEU A 184 5.21 -16.51 -1.16
CA LEU A 184 6.38 -15.69 -1.44
C LEU A 184 6.05 -14.19 -1.42
N ALA A 185 4.91 -13.80 -2.01
CA ALA A 185 4.45 -12.41 -1.99
C ALA A 185 4.18 -11.90 -0.56
N LEU A 186 3.57 -12.72 0.28
CA LEU A 186 3.37 -12.40 1.71
C LEU A 186 4.70 -12.27 2.45
N SER A 187 5.67 -13.15 2.17
CA SER A 187 7.00 -13.10 2.80
C SER A 187 7.74 -11.82 2.44
N VAL A 188 7.66 -11.40 1.17
CA VAL A 188 8.23 -10.12 0.72
C VAL A 188 7.50 -8.95 1.37
N TRP A 189 6.18 -9.00 1.42
CA TRP A 189 5.42 -7.94 2.07
C TRP A 189 5.80 -7.79 3.54
N ILE A 190 5.91 -8.88 4.29
CA ILE A 190 6.37 -8.87 5.69
C ILE A 190 7.75 -8.21 5.79
N MET A 191 8.68 -8.56 4.90
CA MET A 191 10.04 -8.00 4.90
C MET A 191 10.03 -6.49 4.63
N VAL A 192 9.45 -6.04 3.51
CA VAL A 192 9.48 -4.61 3.13
C VAL A 192 8.65 -3.76 4.08
N HIS A 193 7.51 -4.29 4.55
CA HIS A 193 6.66 -3.63 5.53
C HIS A 193 7.37 -3.49 6.88
N GLY A 194 8.00 -4.56 7.35
CA GLY A 194 8.76 -4.55 8.60
C GLY A 194 9.90 -3.53 8.56
N MET A 195 10.70 -3.53 7.51
CA MET A 195 11.78 -2.55 7.34
C MET A 195 11.26 -1.11 7.31
N THR A 196 10.21 -0.86 6.54
CA THR A 196 9.61 0.49 6.42
C THR A 196 9.05 0.96 7.75
N SER A 197 8.31 0.10 8.44
CA SER A 197 7.73 0.42 9.76
C SER A 197 8.81 0.69 10.81
N LEU A 198 9.83 -0.17 10.91
CA LEU A 198 10.94 0.00 11.84
C LEU A 198 11.73 1.28 11.58
N PHE A 199 11.90 1.64 10.29
CA PHE A 199 12.51 2.91 9.92
C PHE A 199 11.67 4.10 10.36
N LEU A 200 10.38 4.11 10.02
CA LEU A 200 9.46 5.23 10.31
C LEU A 200 9.24 5.44 11.81
N TYR A 201 9.28 4.36 12.59
CA TYR A 201 9.18 4.45 14.06
C TYR A 201 10.53 4.74 14.74
N GLY A 202 11.60 5.00 13.97
CA GLY A 202 12.89 5.43 14.48
C GLY A 202 13.78 4.33 15.06
N TYR A 203 13.37 3.05 14.95
CA TYR A 203 14.16 1.94 15.49
C TYR A 203 15.51 1.75 14.80
N PHE A 204 15.66 2.15 13.53
CA PHE A 204 16.91 2.01 12.78
C PHE A 204 17.91 3.15 13.01
N THR A 205 17.48 4.31 13.49
CA THR A 205 18.34 5.49 13.64
C THR A 205 19.50 5.27 14.62
N GLY A 206 19.28 4.46 15.65
CA GLY A 206 20.29 4.23 16.70
C GLY A 206 21.46 3.33 16.29
N PHE A 207 21.33 2.49 15.25
CA PHE A 207 22.37 1.52 14.86
C PHE A 207 22.67 1.43 13.36
N LEU A 208 21.78 1.87 12.48
CA LEU A 208 22.03 1.93 11.03
C LEU A 208 22.39 3.33 10.55
N GLY A 209 21.90 4.38 11.22
CA GLY A 209 22.17 5.76 10.84
C GLY A 209 21.87 6.01 9.36
N GLU A 210 22.85 6.54 8.63
CA GLU A 210 22.77 6.80 7.18
C GLU A 210 22.82 5.53 6.31
N GLN A 211 23.13 4.36 6.88
CA GLN A 211 23.28 3.10 6.14
C GLN A 211 21.95 2.39 5.89
N VAL A 212 20.83 2.96 6.26
CA VAL A 212 19.49 2.34 6.08
C VAL A 212 19.22 1.98 4.62
N GLY A 213 19.59 2.84 3.67
CA GLY A 213 19.42 2.56 2.24
C GLY A 213 20.21 1.32 1.80
N ALA A 214 21.48 1.21 2.21
CA ALA A 214 22.31 0.06 1.92
C ALA A 214 21.78 -1.23 2.59
N PHE A 215 21.24 -1.13 3.79
CA PHE A 215 20.60 -2.24 4.47
C PHE A 215 19.36 -2.73 3.71
N VAL A 216 18.50 -1.82 3.27
CA VAL A 216 17.31 -2.15 2.47
C VAL A 216 17.71 -2.86 1.18
N ASP A 217 18.72 -2.35 0.47
CA ASP A 217 19.23 -2.96 -0.75
C ASP A 217 19.79 -4.37 -0.48
N PHE A 218 20.51 -4.56 0.60
CA PHE A 218 21.04 -5.86 0.99
C PHE A 218 19.91 -6.89 1.29
N GLU A 219 18.87 -6.49 2.01
CA GLU A 219 17.75 -7.36 2.33
C GLU A 219 16.94 -7.76 1.07
N ILE A 220 16.79 -6.83 0.12
CA ILE A 220 16.18 -7.13 -1.18
C ILE A 220 17.03 -8.16 -1.96
N GLU A 221 18.36 -7.94 -2.07
CA GLU A 221 19.25 -8.86 -2.78
C GLU A 221 19.32 -10.24 -2.09
N LYS A 222 19.31 -10.27 -0.77
CA LYS A 222 19.21 -11.52 0.01
C LYS A 222 17.94 -12.29 -0.35
N THR A 223 16.80 -11.59 -0.48
CA THR A 223 15.52 -12.19 -0.82
C THR A 223 15.51 -12.72 -2.26
N ILE A 224 16.07 -11.96 -3.22
CA ILE A 224 16.23 -12.40 -4.61
C ILE A 224 17.02 -13.72 -4.67
N ARG A 225 18.13 -13.80 -3.95
CA ARG A 225 18.96 -15.03 -3.87
C ARG A 225 18.21 -16.19 -3.21
N ALA A 226 17.51 -15.94 -2.10
CA ALA A 226 16.75 -16.96 -1.39
C ALA A 226 15.60 -17.54 -2.25
N PHE A 227 15.00 -16.72 -3.13
CA PHE A 227 14.00 -17.16 -4.10
C PHE A 227 14.64 -17.85 -5.32
N GLY A 228 15.97 -17.73 -5.50
CA GLY A 228 16.64 -18.15 -6.73
C GLY A 228 16.04 -17.46 -7.95
N LEU A 229 15.67 -16.18 -7.80
CA LEU A 229 15.08 -15.38 -8.87
C LEU A 229 16.17 -14.98 -9.87
N ALA A 230 15.94 -15.31 -11.17
CA ALA A 230 16.90 -15.13 -12.25
C ALA A 230 16.26 -14.45 -13.48
#